data_4b11e2bc1612e00add37c50679c2185f
#
_entry.id   4b11e2bc1612e00add37c50679c2185f
#
_cell.length_a   1.000
_cell.length_b   1.000
_cell.length_c   1.000
_cell.angle_alpha   90.00
_cell.angle_beta   90.00
_cell.angle_gamma   90.00
#
_symmetry.space_group_name_H-M   'P 1'
#
loop_
_entity.id
_entity.type
_entity.pdbx_description
1 polymer ?
#
loop_
_entity_poly.entity_id
_entity_poly.type
_entity_poly.pdbx_seq_one_letter_code
_entity_poly.pdbx_strand_id
1 'polypeptide(L)'
;MLKKGIILLLALIPMSEVYGQLSGNNLFEYQFGNLPYTDPSDLSSHYDQLNLGYRYKGLKATLRYEHFFSQNEGSSYANLSQFQVQYRRDKLEMKIGHFNETLGNGLLVRGYDISGSVFEEEAYRTRYGFYRDMLGFSVKYSGDLWYFQALRGKSLVNTLPPSLEREDRRIDLVEGLETGITLYYQTLGLILMRNSNPFEKDYFYSLLFSGSIPGIISYNFEYAHNLADDVPVFAMDEMSRYGMYGSLSYNLGSFGLSFEYKNYHNLLIGTGISDPPTTVREHKYKVLNRSIHVPQLSDESGIQLEGYYTFNNHEHLVFNYTRSLNQFWQDFVFNEVFIEYSFYPGKKNNITLFADYATDQFKSENPRYATGAVWDYSVIGNWSTQLHIEYQYIERDLVDHSTMHNGVVIVGVSKSPGLSMSLVWEMSNDPFLNDKPDTPDVETGYRHWPGIEASYRINPTNTLSLFAGKRRGGPACTSGICYEVLDFEGVEIRFKTKF
;
A
#
# COMPACT_ATOMS: atom_id res chain seq x y z
N MET A 1 2.08 33.59 -17.72
CA MET A 1 2.92 34.54 -16.98
C MET A 1 3.24 34.16 -15.53
N LEU A 2 2.70 33.11 -14.97
CA LEU A 2 2.98 32.64 -13.58
C LEU A 2 4.25 31.80 -13.41
N LYS A 3 4.84 31.27 -14.51
CA LYS A 3 6.00 30.35 -14.43
C LYS A 3 7.35 31.00 -14.06
N LYS A 4 7.45 32.33 -14.06
CA LYS A 4 8.70 33.04 -13.71
C LYS A 4 8.72 33.61 -12.28
N GLY A 5 7.61 33.55 -11.53
CA GLY A 5 7.51 34.16 -10.19
C GLY A 5 7.99 33.28 -9.04
N ILE A 6 7.99 31.94 -9.20
CA ILE A 6 8.28 31.01 -8.08
C ILE A 6 9.78 30.87 -7.82
N ILE A 7 10.63 31.03 -8.83
CA ILE A 7 12.10 30.96 -8.68
C ILE A 7 12.62 32.22 -7.93
N LEU A 8 11.93 33.35 -8.02
CA LEU A 8 12.36 34.59 -7.38
C LEU A 8 12.02 34.67 -5.88
N LEU A 9 11.05 33.91 -5.40
CA LEU A 9 10.68 33.91 -3.98
C LEU A 9 11.65 33.14 -3.08
N LEU A 10 12.39 32.18 -3.61
CA LEU A 10 13.44 31.45 -2.88
C LEU A 10 14.75 32.23 -2.75
N ALA A 11 14.97 33.24 -3.59
CA ALA A 11 16.18 34.08 -3.60
C ALA A 11 16.13 35.31 -2.68
N LEU A 12 14.98 35.59 -2.04
CA LEU A 12 14.77 36.77 -1.18
C LEU A 12 14.67 36.46 0.31
N ILE A 13 14.98 35.24 0.74
CA ILE A 13 15.16 34.97 2.17
C ILE A 13 16.55 35.49 2.55
N PRO A 14 16.68 36.57 3.34
CA PRO A 14 17.99 37.03 3.77
C PRO A 14 18.65 35.90 4.57
N MET A 15 19.81 35.41 4.12
CA MET A 15 20.59 34.35 4.75
C MET A 15 21.27 34.79 6.05
N SER A 16 20.69 35.72 6.82
CA SER A 16 21.20 36.12 8.11
C SER A 16 20.44 35.41 9.24
N GLU A 17 21.09 34.40 9.82
CA GLU A 17 20.75 33.77 11.10
C GLU A 17 19.42 32.96 11.20
N VAL A 18 18.99 32.30 10.15
CA VAL A 18 17.86 31.39 10.23
C VAL A 18 18.41 29.96 10.45
N TYR A 19 18.55 29.53 11.69
CA TYR A 19 18.87 28.14 12.05
C TYR A 19 17.66 27.21 11.78
N GLY A 20 17.24 27.11 10.53
CA GLY A 20 16.28 26.14 10.05
C GLY A 20 16.99 24.93 9.44
N GLN A 21 16.40 23.76 9.58
CA GLN A 21 16.90 22.55 8.99
C GLN A 21 16.25 22.33 7.62
N LEU A 22 17.05 22.42 6.55
CA LEU A 22 16.67 21.95 5.22
C LEU A 22 16.95 20.44 5.13
N SER A 23 16.02 19.70 4.57
CA SER A 23 16.16 18.26 4.30
C SER A 23 15.41 17.93 3.01
N GLY A 24 15.81 16.86 2.34
CA GLY A 24 15.14 16.43 1.14
C GLY A 24 15.49 15.00 0.77
N ASN A 25 14.74 14.50 -0.20
CA ASN A 25 15.07 13.28 -0.91
C ASN A 25 14.65 13.41 -2.36
N ASN A 26 15.35 12.68 -3.21
CA ASN A 26 15.03 12.55 -4.61
C ASN A 26 14.99 11.06 -4.99
N LEU A 27 13.99 10.68 -5.78
CA LEU A 27 13.87 9.41 -6.44
C LEU A 27 13.86 9.66 -7.95
N PHE A 28 14.90 9.19 -8.62
CA PHE A 28 15.00 9.21 -10.09
C PHE A 28 14.91 7.78 -10.62
N GLU A 29 14.06 7.55 -11.61
CA GLU A 29 13.92 6.29 -12.33
C GLU A 29 14.02 6.51 -13.84
N TYR A 30 14.81 5.68 -14.50
CA TYR A 30 14.89 5.61 -15.94
C TYR A 30 14.54 4.19 -16.38
N GLN A 31 13.64 4.05 -17.34
CA GLN A 31 13.31 2.77 -17.95
C GLN A 31 13.57 2.85 -19.47
N PHE A 32 14.12 1.76 -19.98
CA PHE A 32 14.25 1.48 -21.39
C PHE A 32 13.67 0.09 -21.66
N GLY A 33 12.49 0.03 -22.25
CA GLY A 33 11.72 -1.19 -22.42
C GLY A 33 10.21 -0.89 -22.44
N ASN A 34 9.39 -1.94 -22.46
CA ASN A 34 7.93 -1.81 -22.48
C ASN A 34 7.27 -2.98 -21.76
N LEU A 35 5.92 -3.05 -21.86
CA LEU A 35 5.21 -4.28 -21.57
C LEU A 35 5.70 -5.36 -22.54
N PRO A 36 5.85 -6.63 -22.07
CA PRO A 36 6.20 -7.72 -22.96
C PRO A 36 5.21 -7.82 -24.12
N TYR A 37 5.72 -8.08 -25.33
CA TYR A 37 4.93 -8.25 -26.55
C TYR A 37 4.16 -7.00 -27.03
N THR A 38 4.57 -5.79 -26.66
CA THR A 38 4.00 -4.54 -27.15
C THR A 38 5.01 -3.73 -27.98
N ASP A 39 4.53 -2.96 -28.93
CA ASP A 39 5.32 -2.04 -29.73
C ASP A 39 5.15 -0.59 -29.26
N PRO A 40 6.21 0.24 -29.23
CA PRO A 40 7.60 -0.14 -29.43
C PRO A 40 8.15 -0.91 -28.23
N SER A 41 9.02 -1.90 -28.46
CA SER A 41 9.64 -2.70 -27.40
C SER A 41 10.72 -1.96 -26.61
N ASP A 42 11.19 -0.81 -27.11
CA ASP A 42 12.32 -0.02 -26.63
C ASP A 42 11.91 1.38 -26.15
N LEU A 43 10.71 1.49 -25.59
CA LEU A 43 10.20 2.76 -25.08
C LEU A 43 11.10 3.33 -23.98
N SER A 44 11.54 4.57 -24.17
CA SER A 44 12.32 5.29 -23.17
C SER A 44 11.43 6.20 -22.31
N SER A 45 11.55 6.09 -21.01
CA SER A 45 10.84 6.96 -20.07
C SER A 45 11.67 7.27 -18.84
N HIS A 46 11.43 8.41 -18.21
CA HIS A 46 12.01 8.71 -16.91
C HIS A 46 10.99 9.38 -15.98
N TYR A 47 11.13 9.09 -14.70
CA TYR A 47 10.35 9.67 -13.61
C TYR A 47 11.29 10.26 -12.56
N ASP A 48 11.00 11.48 -12.12
CA ASP A 48 11.76 12.17 -11.07
C ASP A 48 10.79 12.71 -10.01
N GLN A 49 11.05 12.40 -8.75
CA GLN A 49 10.31 12.88 -7.60
C GLN A 49 11.25 13.54 -6.60
N LEU A 50 11.18 14.86 -6.50
CA LEU A 50 11.93 15.65 -5.54
C LEU A 50 11.03 16.06 -4.36
N ASN A 51 11.38 15.65 -3.16
CA ASN A 51 10.76 16.11 -1.92
C ASN A 51 11.71 17.04 -1.17
N LEU A 52 11.25 18.22 -0.83
CA LEU A 52 11.99 19.19 -0.01
C LEU A 52 11.21 19.51 1.25
N GLY A 53 11.92 19.65 2.37
CA GLY A 53 11.36 19.99 3.66
C GLY A 53 12.23 21.03 4.37
N TYR A 54 11.59 22.06 4.90
CA TYR A 54 12.22 23.05 5.75
C TYR A 54 11.54 23.06 7.10
N ARG A 55 12.31 23.00 8.19
CA ARG A 55 11.80 23.03 9.57
C ARG A 55 12.47 24.16 10.35
N TYR A 56 11.64 24.96 10.99
CA TYR A 56 12.09 26.01 11.90
C TYR A 56 11.15 26.13 13.09
N LYS A 57 11.65 25.89 14.31
CA LYS A 57 10.85 25.85 15.54
C LYS A 57 9.63 24.93 15.38
N GLY A 58 8.42 25.40 15.58
CA GLY A 58 7.18 24.61 15.38
C GLY A 58 6.67 24.58 13.94
N LEU A 59 7.31 25.30 13.00
CA LEU A 59 6.90 25.37 11.59
C LEU A 59 7.65 24.34 10.75
N LYS A 60 6.91 23.63 9.89
CA LYS A 60 7.46 22.76 8.86
C LYS A 60 6.78 23.08 7.52
N ALA A 61 7.57 23.37 6.49
CA ALA A 61 7.09 23.52 5.12
C ALA A 61 7.65 22.37 4.28
N THR A 62 6.81 21.75 3.47
CA THR A 62 7.22 20.69 2.53
C THR A 62 6.67 20.94 1.15
N LEU A 63 7.39 20.47 0.15
CA LEU A 63 6.94 20.45 -1.23
C LEU A 63 7.41 19.17 -1.92
N ARG A 64 6.61 18.70 -2.88
CA ARG A 64 6.95 17.60 -3.79
C ARG A 64 6.78 18.08 -5.23
N TYR A 65 7.85 17.94 -5.99
CA TYR A 65 7.84 18.15 -7.42
C TYR A 65 7.99 16.80 -8.11
N GLU A 66 7.13 16.53 -9.08
CA GLU A 66 7.17 15.30 -9.88
C GLU A 66 7.27 15.66 -11.36
N HIS A 67 8.11 14.94 -12.05
CA HIS A 67 8.31 15.06 -13.48
C HIS A 67 8.34 13.66 -14.09
N PHE A 68 7.51 13.45 -15.09
CA PHE A 68 7.51 12.24 -15.91
C PHE A 68 7.63 12.62 -17.38
N PHE A 69 8.52 11.93 -18.07
CA PHE A 69 8.66 12.02 -19.51
C PHE A 69 8.64 10.63 -20.11
N SER A 70 7.87 10.47 -21.18
CA SER A 70 7.81 9.26 -22.00
C SER A 70 7.79 9.64 -23.46
N GLN A 71 8.28 8.72 -24.31
CA GLN A 71 8.13 8.84 -25.76
C GLN A 71 6.67 8.69 -26.21
N ASN A 72 5.77 8.15 -25.35
CA ASN A 72 4.34 8.15 -25.63
C ASN A 72 3.77 9.56 -25.54
N GLU A 73 3.10 10.00 -26.59
CA GLU A 73 2.44 11.30 -26.61
C GLU A 73 1.30 11.37 -25.56
N GLY A 74 1.21 12.50 -24.88
CA GLY A 74 0.14 12.78 -23.91
C GLY A 74 0.35 12.26 -22.49
N SER A 75 1.38 11.45 -22.22
CA SER A 75 1.62 10.91 -20.88
C SER A 75 2.57 11.77 -20.03
N SER A 76 3.37 12.64 -20.66
CA SER A 76 4.39 13.45 -19.96
C SER A 76 3.78 14.57 -19.13
N TYR A 77 4.33 14.82 -17.94
CA TYR A 77 3.91 15.90 -17.07
C TYR A 77 5.05 16.47 -16.22
N ALA A 78 4.85 17.67 -15.69
CA ALA A 78 5.75 18.31 -14.72
C ALA A 78 4.91 19.14 -13.75
N ASN A 79 4.77 18.68 -12.50
CA ASN A 79 3.84 19.26 -11.54
C ASN A 79 4.47 19.45 -10.16
N LEU A 80 4.06 20.54 -9.47
CA LEU A 80 4.16 20.64 -8.03
C LEU A 80 2.99 19.82 -7.46
N SER A 81 3.23 18.53 -7.21
CA SER A 81 2.19 17.57 -6.84
C SER A 81 1.71 17.74 -5.41
N GLN A 82 2.61 18.14 -4.50
CA GLN A 82 2.26 18.43 -3.11
C GLN A 82 2.99 19.66 -2.60
N PHE A 83 2.30 20.43 -1.75
CA PHE A 83 2.88 21.45 -0.88
C PHE A 83 2.12 21.47 0.44
N GLN A 84 2.81 21.69 1.56
CA GLN A 84 2.19 21.75 2.87
C GLN A 84 2.95 22.71 3.76
N VAL A 85 2.19 23.45 4.58
CA VAL A 85 2.71 24.16 5.74
C VAL A 85 2.06 23.57 6.97
N GLN A 86 2.87 23.09 7.90
CA GLN A 86 2.46 22.54 9.18
C GLN A 86 3.01 23.41 10.30
N TYR A 87 2.15 23.75 11.26
CA TYR A 87 2.53 24.37 12.51
C TYR A 87 2.17 23.44 13.65
N ARG A 88 3.15 23.13 14.50
CA ARG A 88 2.95 22.31 15.71
C ARG A 88 3.52 23.03 16.92
N ARG A 89 2.68 23.22 17.93
CA ARG A 89 3.07 23.73 19.22
C ARG A 89 2.33 23.00 20.32
N ASP A 90 3.06 22.42 21.25
CA ASP A 90 2.54 21.62 22.35
C ASP A 90 1.53 20.56 21.89
N LYS A 91 0.28 20.69 22.23
CA LYS A 91 -0.83 19.78 21.92
C LYS A 91 -1.60 20.14 20.63
N LEU A 92 -1.27 21.28 20.01
CA LEU A 92 -1.93 21.78 18.80
C LEU A 92 -1.08 21.51 17.55
N GLU A 93 -1.71 20.97 16.53
CA GLU A 93 -1.15 20.81 15.19
C GLU A 93 -2.11 21.38 14.14
N MET A 94 -1.60 22.14 13.19
CA MET A 94 -2.36 22.73 12.08
C MET A 94 -1.62 22.44 10.77
N LYS A 95 -2.34 22.07 9.73
CA LYS A 95 -1.81 21.81 8.38
C LYS A 95 -2.63 22.58 7.36
N ILE A 96 -1.96 23.17 6.38
CA ILE A 96 -2.57 23.85 5.22
C ILE A 96 -1.83 23.38 3.97
N GLY A 97 -2.57 23.14 2.90
CA GLY A 97 -2.07 22.56 1.65
C GLY A 97 -2.45 21.09 1.51
N HIS A 98 -1.51 20.26 1.07
CA HIS A 98 -1.73 18.82 0.92
C HIS A 98 -1.41 18.09 2.23
N PHE A 99 -2.32 17.30 2.73
CA PHE A 99 -2.13 16.55 3.98
C PHE A 99 -2.75 15.15 3.90
N ASN A 100 -2.11 14.21 4.58
CA ASN A 100 -2.59 12.85 4.75
C ASN A 100 -3.14 12.72 6.17
N GLU A 101 -4.45 12.70 6.30
CA GLU A 101 -5.14 12.49 7.57
C GLU A 101 -6.08 11.29 7.44
N THR A 102 -6.27 10.61 8.55
CA THR A 102 -7.20 9.52 8.70
C THR A 102 -8.12 9.86 9.87
N LEU A 103 -9.42 9.60 9.72
CA LEU A 103 -10.39 9.71 10.80
C LEU A 103 -10.64 8.32 11.37
N GLY A 104 -10.54 8.18 12.68
CA GLY A 104 -10.67 6.90 13.38
C GLY A 104 -9.71 5.85 12.86
N ASN A 105 -10.23 4.68 12.51
CA ASN A 105 -9.49 3.57 11.89
C ASN A 105 -9.46 3.65 10.36
N GLY A 106 -10.04 4.71 9.79
CA GLY A 106 -10.08 4.91 8.35
C GLY A 106 -11.27 4.25 7.65
N LEU A 107 -12.36 3.94 8.34
CA LEU A 107 -13.56 3.40 7.70
C LEU A 107 -14.14 4.37 6.68
N LEU A 108 -14.23 5.65 7.03
CA LEU A 108 -14.82 6.68 6.18
C LEU A 108 -13.80 7.36 5.29
N VAL A 109 -12.65 7.74 5.86
CA VAL A 109 -11.57 8.45 5.15
C VAL A 109 -10.22 7.98 5.65
N ARG A 110 -9.37 7.57 4.72
CA ARG A 110 -7.97 7.21 4.98
C ARG A 110 -7.04 7.92 4.01
N GLY A 111 -6.20 8.82 4.54
CA GLY A 111 -5.07 9.39 3.81
C GLY A 111 -3.82 8.54 3.96
N TYR A 112 -3.03 8.38 2.89
CA TYR A 112 -1.79 7.63 2.92
C TYR A 112 -0.75 8.19 1.94
N ASP A 113 0.51 7.86 2.19
CA ASP A 113 1.63 8.11 1.28
C ASP A 113 2.61 6.93 1.39
N ILE A 114 2.66 6.09 0.36
CA ILE A 114 3.56 4.94 0.30
C ILE A 114 4.90 5.43 -0.24
N SER A 115 5.76 5.84 0.69
CA SER A 115 7.05 6.46 0.37
C SER A 115 7.94 5.59 -0.52
N GLY A 116 8.34 6.14 -1.66
CA GLY A 116 9.23 5.46 -2.61
C GLY A 116 8.55 4.43 -3.50
N SER A 117 7.22 4.31 -3.43
CA SER A 117 6.41 3.60 -4.41
C SER A 117 6.12 4.50 -5.60
N VAL A 118 6.07 3.90 -6.77
CA VAL A 118 5.68 4.54 -8.01
C VAL A 118 4.56 3.71 -8.60
N PHE A 119 3.41 4.34 -8.81
CA PHE A 119 2.30 3.75 -9.52
C PHE A 119 2.47 3.99 -11.02
N GLU A 120 2.07 3.03 -11.83
CA GLU A 120 2.08 3.12 -13.29
C GLU A 120 0.67 2.85 -13.82
N GLU A 121 0.10 3.84 -14.48
CA GLU A 121 -1.23 3.75 -15.08
C GLU A 121 -1.14 2.99 -16.40
N GLU A 122 -2.13 2.10 -16.67
CA GLU A 122 -2.08 1.13 -17.77
C GLU A 122 -2.13 1.74 -19.17
N ALA A 123 -3.00 2.74 -19.40
CA ALA A 123 -3.33 3.19 -20.75
C ALA A 123 -2.14 3.87 -21.45
N TYR A 124 -1.40 4.70 -20.72
CA TYR A 124 -0.28 5.47 -21.26
C TYR A 124 1.04 5.20 -20.55
N ARG A 125 1.05 4.27 -19.59
CA ARG A 125 2.20 3.96 -18.75
C ARG A 125 2.76 5.20 -18.03
N THR A 126 1.89 6.13 -17.66
CA THR A 126 2.25 7.30 -16.89
C THR A 126 2.63 6.88 -15.47
N ARG A 127 3.82 7.26 -15.01
CA ARG A 127 4.31 6.94 -13.66
C ARG A 127 4.24 8.14 -12.75
N TYR A 128 3.79 7.92 -11.52
CA TYR A 128 3.63 8.96 -10.48
C TYR A 128 3.66 8.37 -9.07
N GLY A 129 3.84 9.22 -8.06
CA GLY A 129 3.84 8.81 -6.67
C GLY A 129 2.48 8.23 -6.25
N PHE A 130 2.51 7.13 -5.47
CA PHE A 130 1.30 6.46 -4.99
C PHE A 130 0.94 6.95 -3.60
N TYR A 131 -0.03 7.85 -3.53
CA TYR A 131 -0.52 8.45 -2.28
C TYR A 131 -1.97 8.91 -2.46
N ARG A 132 -2.69 9.04 -1.33
CA ARG A 132 -4.00 9.71 -1.25
C ARG A 132 -3.90 10.81 -0.22
N ASP A 133 -3.90 12.05 -0.67
CA ASP A 133 -3.90 13.24 0.16
C ASP A 133 -5.20 14.04 -0.01
N MET A 134 -5.37 15.04 0.84
CA MET A 134 -6.41 16.06 0.73
C MET A 134 -5.76 17.43 0.55
N LEU A 135 -6.28 18.23 -0.38
CA LEU A 135 -5.89 19.64 -0.54
C LEU A 135 -6.85 20.54 0.24
N GLY A 136 -6.39 21.12 1.33
CA GLY A 136 -7.22 21.94 2.21
C GLY A 136 -6.53 22.31 3.52
N PHE A 137 -7.22 22.10 4.64
CA PHE A 137 -6.66 22.34 5.97
C PHE A 137 -7.09 21.26 6.97
N SER A 138 -6.26 21.04 7.98
CA SER A 138 -6.50 20.17 9.13
C SER A 138 -6.03 20.85 10.40
N VAL A 139 -6.79 20.66 11.48
CA VAL A 139 -6.44 21.11 12.84
C VAL A 139 -6.63 19.95 13.78
N LYS A 140 -5.62 19.65 14.59
CA LYS A 140 -5.64 18.56 15.58
C LYS A 140 -5.19 19.10 16.93
N TYR A 141 -5.95 18.76 17.97
CA TYR A 141 -5.58 18.99 19.36
C TYR A 141 -5.59 17.67 20.12
N SER A 142 -4.50 17.35 20.81
CA SER A 142 -4.32 16.12 21.57
C SER A 142 -4.08 16.47 23.05
N GLY A 143 -5.19 16.63 23.79
CA GLY A 143 -5.19 16.86 25.23
C GLY A 143 -4.95 15.57 26.03
N ASP A 144 -4.87 15.68 27.34
CA ASP A 144 -4.68 14.52 28.22
C ASP A 144 -5.99 13.78 28.46
N LEU A 145 -7.11 14.50 28.50
CA LEU A 145 -8.44 13.97 28.74
C LEU A 145 -9.29 13.90 27.46
N TRP A 146 -9.13 14.87 26.58
CA TRP A 146 -9.91 14.97 25.37
C TRP A 146 -9.05 15.36 24.17
N TYR A 147 -9.50 14.98 23.01
CA TYR A 147 -8.88 15.35 21.73
C TYR A 147 -9.94 15.77 20.71
N PHE A 148 -9.53 16.52 19.74
CA PHE A 148 -10.31 16.71 18.52
C PHE A 148 -9.41 16.82 17.30
N GLN A 149 -9.96 16.44 16.15
CA GLN A 149 -9.38 16.66 14.84
C GLN A 149 -10.48 17.17 13.91
N ALA A 150 -10.25 18.29 13.24
CA ALA A 150 -11.14 18.81 12.22
C ALA A 150 -10.38 18.97 10.91
N LEU A 151 -11.00 18.59 9.81
CA LEU A 151 -10.41 18.69 8.49
C LEU A 151 -11.43 19.09 7.43
N ARG A 152 -10.93 19.79 6.43
CA ARG A 152 -11.66 20.07 5.20
C ARG A 152 -10.68 20.07 4.03
N GLY A 153 -10.94 19.26 3.01
CA GLY A 153 -10.06 19.18 1.85
C GLY A 153 -10.64 18.40 0.69
N LYS A 154 -10.14 18.69 -0.49
CA LYS A 154 -10.46 17.91 -1.70
C LYS A 154 -9.56 16.68 -1.77
N SER A 155 -10.16 15.50 -1.72
CA SER A 155 -9.45 14.22 -1.78
C SER A 155 -8.89 13.94 -3.18
N LEU A 156 -7.72 13.31 -3.25
CA LEU A 156 -7.10 12.89 -4.50
C LEU A 156 -7.69 11.56 -4.99
N VAL A 157 -8.13 11.52 -6.25
CA VAL A 157 -8.37 10.28 -6.99
C VAL A 157 -7.02 9.83 -7.56
N ASN A 158 -6.38 8.88 -6.90
CA ASN A 158 -4.99 8.48 -7.19
C ASN A 158 -4.85 7.46 -8.33
N THR A 159 -5.95 6.96 -8.87
CA THR A 159 -5.96 6.09 -10.06
C THR A 159 -5.88 6.88 -11.37
N LEU A 160 -6.04 8.20 -11.31
CA LEU A 160 -5.94 9.07 -12.46
C LEU A 160 -4.55 9.73 -12.54
N PRO A 161 -3.92 9.79 -13.73
CA PRO A 161 -2.56 10.32 -13.89
C PRO A 161 -2.50 11.84 -13.70
N PRO A 162 -1.34 12.40 -13.28
CA PRO A 162 -1.13 13.83 -13.11
C PRO A 162 -1.19 14.68 -14.38
N SER A 163 -1.20 14.06 -15.55
CA SER A 163 -1.42 14.73 -16.83
C SER A 163 -2.86 15.25 -17.00
N LEU A 164 -3.83 14.70 -16.25
CA LEU A 164 -5.20 15.20 -16.20
C LEU A 164 -5.29 16.48 -15.37
N GLU A 165 -6.35 17.26 -15.59
CA GLU A 165 -6.60 18.48 -14.85
C GLU A 165 -6.83 18.19 -13.36
N ARG A 166 -6.50 19.16 -12.49
CA ARG A 166 -6.63 19.01 -11.05
C ARG A 166 -8.06 18.77 -10.59
N GLU A 167 -9.01 19.37 -11.28
CA GLU A 167 -10.45 19.28 -10.96
C GLU A 167 -10.96 17.88 -11.19
N ASP A 168 -10.49 17.18 -12.22
CA ASP A 168 -10.85 15.78 -12.49
C ASP A 168 -10.29 14.82 -11.43
N ARG A 169 -9.13 15.16 -10.87
CA ARG A 169 -8.46 14.34 -9.85
C ARG A 169 -8.88 14.66 -8.41
N ARG A 170 -9.69 15.73 -8.17
CA ARG A 170 -10.07 16.20 -6.83
C ARG A 170 -11.52 16.67 -6.81
N ILE A 171 -12.43 15.73 -7.08
CA ILE A 171 -13.86 15.99 -7.19
C ILE A 171 -14.50 16.04 -5.81
N ASP A 172 -14.15 15.11 -4.90
CA ASP A 172 -14.75 14.98 -3.60
C ASP A 172 -14.21 16.02 -2.61
N LEU A 173 -15.11 16.79 -1.99
CA LEU A 173 -14.84 17.66 -0.86
C LEU A 173 -15.25 16.96 0.43
N VAL A 174 -14.25 16.58 1.21
CA VAL A 174 -14.42 15.93 2.52
C VAL A 174 -14.33 16.97 3.62
N GLU A 175 -15.30 16.95 4.54
CA GLU A 175 -15.31 17.71 5.78
C GLU A 175 -15.52 16.73 6.92
N GLY A 176 -14.63 16.74 7.90
CA GLY A 176 -14.65 15.79 9.00
C GLY A 176 -14.32 16.43 10.33
N LEU A 177 -15.02 15.97 11.36
CA LEU A 177 -14.75 16.29 12.75
C LEU A 177 -14.69 14.99 13.54
N GLU A 178 -13.57 14.72 14.18
CA GLU A 178 -13.39 13.67 15.15
C GLU A 178 -13.14 14.28 16.52
N THR A 179 -13.82 13.77 17.55
CA THR A 179 -13.58 14.16 18.94
C THR A 179 -13.72 12.96 19.86
N GLY A 180 -13.01 12.97 20.98
CA GLY A 180 -13.08 11.87 21.92
C GLY A 180 -12.53 12.21 23.29
N ILE A 181 -12.82 11.31 24.24
CA ILE A 181 -12.40 11.38 25.62
C ILE A 181 -11.56 10.16 25.93
N THR A 182 -10.41 10.39 26.54
CA THR A 182 -9.52 9.31 27.03
C THR A 182 -9.52 9.32 28.55
N LEU A 183 -10.00 8.22 29.13
CA LEU A 183 -10.01 7.99 30.58
C LEU A 183 -9.13 6.77 30.89
N TYR A 184 -8.05 6.98 31.63
CA TYR A 184 -7.02 5.99 31.88
C TYR A 184 -6.46 5.47 30.55
N TYR A 185 -6.76 4.24 30.18
CA TYR A 185 -6.32 3.56 28.96
C TYR A 185 -7.46 3.30 27.98
N GLN A 186 -8.62 3.96 28.17
CA GLN A 186 -9.83 3.77 27.38
C GLN A 186 -10.17 5.06 26.64
N THR A 187 -10.49 4.97 25.38
CA THR A 187 -10.89 6.09 24.54
C THR A 187 -12.26 5.85 23.93
N LEU A 188 -13.15 6.80 24.08
CA LEU A 188 -14.43 6.89 23.38
C LEU A 188 -14.37 8.06 22.41
N GLY A 189 -14.73 7.84 21.15
CA GLY A 189 -14.71 8.88 20.12
C GLY A 189 -15.97 8.89 19.26
N LEU A 190 -16.21 10.04 18.67
CA LEU A 190 -17.26 10.30 17.69
C LEU A 190 -16.64 10.99 16.47
N ILE A 191 -17.00 10.51 15.29
CA ILE A 191 -16.69 11.17 14.02
C ILE A 191 -18.00 11.63 13.38
N LEU A 192 -17.98 12.84 12.83
CA LEU A 192 -19.00 13.34 11.91
C LEU A 192 -18.30 13.69 10.60
N MET A 193 -18.81 13.19 9.49
CA MET A 193 -18.22 13.42 8.17
C MET A 193 -19.30 13.82 7.15
N ARG A 194 -18.93 14.75 6.28
CA ARG A 194 -19.67 15.06 5.05
C ARG A 194 -18.73 14.87 3.87
N ASN A 195 -19.19 14.12 2.87
CA ASN A 195 -18.63 14.13 1.53
C ASN A 195 -19.57 14.91 0.60
N SER A 196 -19.02 15.69 -0.31
CA SER A 196 -19.80 16.36 -1.34
C SER A 196 -19.03 16.45 -2.65
N ASN A 197 -19.68 16.07 -3.73
CA ASN A 197 -19.20 16.23 -5.08
C ASN A 197 -20.35 16.78 -5.97
N PRO A 198 -20.15 17.01 -7.28
CA PRO A 198 -21.20 17.52 -8.16
C PRO A 198 -22.47 16.65 -8.27
N PHE A 199 -22.39 15.37 -7.89
CA PHE A 199 -23.44 14.37 -8.08
C PHE A 199 -24.21 14.07 -6.80
N GLU A 200 -23.53 14.11 -5.64
CA GLU A 200 -24.09 13.64 -4.38
C GLU A 200 -23.56 14.43 -3.16
N LYS A 201 -24.30 14.31 -2.05
CA LYS A 201 -23.89 14.79 -0.73
C LYS A 201 -24.24 13.72 0.29
N ASP A 202 -23.22 13.17 0.90
CA ASP A 202 -23.33 12.12 1.91
C ASP A 202 -22.93 12.63 3.28
N TYR A 203 -23.66 12.18 4.28
CA TYR A 203 -23.38 12.44 5.69
C TYR A 203 -23.20 11.13 6.42
N PHE A 204 -22.17 11.05 7.28
CA PHE A 204 -21.86 9.87 8.06
C PHE A 204 -21.55 10.26 9.50
N TYR A 205 -21.83 9.35 10.43
CA TYR A 205 -21.23 9.36 11.75
C TYR A 205 -20.43 8.08 11.96
N SER A 206 -19.47 8.13 12.90
CA SER A 206 -18.76 6.93 13.35
C SER A 206 -18.53 7.00 14.86
N LEU A 207 -18.66 5.84 15.53
CA LEU A 207 -18.39 5.65 16.94
C LEU A 207 -17.13 4.83 17.11
N LEU A 208 -16.23 5.32 17.95
CA LEU A 208 -14.94 4.71 18.24
C LEU A 208 -14.86 4.26 19.69
N PHE A 209 -14.35 3.05 19.89
CA PHE A 209 -13.99 2.56 21.20
C PHE A 209 -12.64 1.86 21.11
N SER A 210 -11.65 2.34 21.86
CA SER A 210 -10.32 1.74 21.89
C SER A 210 -9.77 1.74 23.30
N GLY A 211 -8.85 0.83 23.56
CA GLY A 211 -8.21 0.79 24.86
C GLY A 211 -7.11 -0.25 24.96
N SER A 212 -6.50 -0.30 26.14
CA SER A 212 -5.49 -1.31 26.45
C SER A 212 -5.46 -1.69 27.92
N ILE A 213 -5.05 -2.94 28.18
CA ILE A 213 -4.48 -3.38 29.46
C ILE A 213 -2.97 -3.41 29.22
N PRO A 214 -2.18 -2.51 29.84
CA PRO A 214 -0.77 -2.33 29.53
C PRO A 214 0.01 -3.65 29.56
N GLY A 215 0.73 -3.91 28.46
CA GLY A 215 1.61 -5.08 28.30
C GLY A 215 0.89 -6.41 27.99
N ILE A 216 -0.44 -6.46 27.93
CA ILE A 216 -1.19 -7.70 27.74
C ILE A 216 -2.16 -7.61 26.56
N ILE A 217 -3.09 -6.64 26.57
CA ILE A 217 -4.19 -6.56 25.60
C ILE A 217 -4.28 -5.15 25.06
N SER A 218 -4.48 -5.01 23.75
CA SER A 218 -4.98 -3.78 23.11
C SER A 218 -6.18 -4.13 22.23
N TYR A 219 -7.14 -3.23 22.17
CA TYR A 219 -8.34 -3.41 21.36
C TYR A 219 -8.80 -2.10 20.77
N ASN A 220 -9.49 -2.23 19.65
CA ASN A 220 -9.99 -1.13 18.87
C ASN A 220 -11.27 -1.58 18.16
N PHE A 221 -12.29 -0.73 18.17
CA PHE A 221 -13.55 -0.95 17.48
C PHE A 221 -14.05 0.37 16.88
N GLU A 222 -14.55 0.31 15.68
CA GLU A 222 -15.22 1.43 15.00
C GLU A 222 -16.48 0.95 14.30
N TYR A 223 -17.55 1.71 14.44
CA TYR A 223 -18.80 1.57 13.71
C TYR A 223 -19.11 2.87 13.00
N ALA A 224 -19.21 2.85 11.67
CA ALA A 224 -19.58 3.98 10.83
C ALA A 224 -20.91 3.72 10.13
N HIS A 225 -21.73 4.77 9.97
CA HIS A 225 -23.05 4.65 9.35
C HIS A 225 -23.42 5.95 8.61
N ASN A 226 -24.19 5.84 7.52
CA ASN A 226 -24.73 7.02 6.83
C ASN A 226 -25.89 7.67 7.63
N LEU A 227 -26.02 8.98 7.43
CA LEU A 227 -27.16 9.76 7.92
C LEU A 227 -28.00 10.17 6.73
N ALA A 228 -29.12 9.51 6.52
CA ALA A 228 -30.12 9.85 5.50
C ALA A 228 -31.49 9.92 6.16
N ASP A 229 -32.38 10.74 5.61
CA ASP A 229 -33.70 11.01 6.22
C ASP A 229 -34.57 9.75 6.35
N ASP A 230 -34.40 8.81 5.43
CA ASP A 230 -35.18 7.56 5.36
C ASP A 230 -34.49 6.34 5.99
N VAL A 231 -33.30 6.52 6.57
CA VAL A 231 -32.51 5.43 7.17
C VAL A 231 -32.45 5.60 8.70
N PRO A 232 -33.05 4.68 9.47
CA PRO A 232 -32.95 4.73 10.92
C PRO A 232 -31.50 4.61 11.40
N VAL A 233 -31.17 5.36 12.43
CA VAL A 233 -29.86 5.26 13.09
C VAL A 233 -29.66 3.83 13.62
N PHE A 234 -28.50 3.22 13.33
CA PHE A 234 -28.18 1.82 13.61
C PHE A 234 -28.96 0.77 12.80
N ALA A 235 -29.68 1.13 11.76
CA ALA A 235 -30.26 0.15 10.85
C ALA A 235 -29.14 -0.58 10.09
N MET A 236 -29.35 -1.87 9.86
CA MET A 236 -28.48 -2.74 9.04
C MET A 236 -29.36 -3.42 8.00
N ASP A 237 -30.00 -2.62 7.17
CA ASP A 237 -30.86 -3.04 6.08
C ASP A 237 -30.23 -2.75 4.72
N GLU A 238 -30.88 -3.16 3.63
CA GLU A 238 -30.39 -2.98 2.27
C GLU A 238 -30.23 -1.51 1.84
N MET A 239 -30.89 -0.58 2.53
CA MET A 239 -30.81 0.87 2.24
C MET A 239 -29.69 1.56 3.02
N SER A 240 -29.15 0.92 4.04
CA SER A 240 -28.11 1.49 4.89
C SER A 240 -26.73 1.34 4.24
N ARG A 241 -25.85 2.30 4.57
CA ARG A 241 -24.42 2.27 4.21
C ARG A 241 -23.65 2.28 5.52
N TYR A 242 -23.00 1.16 5.87
CA TYR A 242 -22.32 1.04 7.15
C TYR A 242 -21.00 0.30 7.04
N GLY A 243 -20.13 0.53 8.02
CA GLY A 243 -18.89 -0.19 8.18
C GLY A 243 -18.63 -0.50 9.67
N MET A 244 -18.14 -1.69 9.91
CA MET A 244 -17.61 -2.10 11.22
C MET A 244 -16.20 -2.61 11.06
N TYR A 245 -15.33 -2.21 11.95
CA TYR A 245 -14.00 -2.77 12.10
C TYR A 245 -13.65 -2.94 13.56
N GLY A 246 -13.06 -4.07 13.91
CA GLY A 246 -12.57 -4.34 15.24
C GLY A 246 -11.26 -5.10 15.22
N SER A 247 -10.36 -4.76 16.12
CA SER A 247 -9.09 -5.48 16.33
C SER A 247 -8.85 -5.74 17.81
N LEU A 248 -8.28 -6.89 18.11
CA LEU A 248 -7.84 -7.31 19.43
C LEU A 248 -6.43 -7.89 19.31
N SER A 249 -5.49 -7.36 20.06
CA SER A 249 -4.14 -7.92 20.15
C SER A 249 -3.84 -8.33 21.59
N TYR A 250 -3.31 -9.54 21.74
CA TYR A 250 -2.89 -10.13 23.01
C TYR A 250 -1.42 -10.51 22.92
N ASN A 251 -0.63 -10.10 23.93
CA ASN A 251 0.79 -10.40 23.99
C ASN A 251 1.14 -10.90 25.40
N LEU A 252 1.76 -12.08 25.47
CA LEU A 252 2.21 -12.63 26.72
C LEU A 252 3.53 -13.40 26.52
N GLY A 253 4.63 -12.82 26.99
CA GLY A 253 5.95 -13.42 26.87
C GLY A 253 6.35 -13.67 25.41
N SER A 254 6.51 -14.95 25.04
CA SER A 254 6.90 -15.38 23.70
C SER A 254 5.70 -15.58 22.74
N PHE A 255 4.48 -15.40 23.21
CA PHE A 255 3.25 -15.61 22.47
C PHE A 255 2.54 -14.28 22.15
N GLY A 256 2.19 -14.07 20.90
CA GLY A 256 1.34 -12.97 20.44
C GLY A 256 0.18 -13.51 19.63
N LEU A 257 -0.99 -12.89 19.77
CA LEU A 257 -2.20 -13.21 19.02
C LEU A 257 -2.88 -11.92 18.61
N SER A 258 -3.29 -11.79 17.34
CA SER A 258 -4.19 -10.75 16.89
C SER A 258 -5.44 -11.35 16.28
N PHE A 259 -6.55 -10.71 16.53
CA PHE A 259 -7.84 -11.01 15.93
C PHE A 259 -8.38 -9.73 15.31
N GLU A 260 -8.83 -9.81 14.06
CA GLU A 260 -9.48 -8.71 13.36
C GLU A 260 -10.83 -9.16 12.79
N TYR A 261 -11.76 -8.22 12.80
CA TYR A 261 -13.10 -8.39 12.24
C TYR A 261 -13.47 -7.16 11.41
N LYS A 262 -14.07 -7.39 10.25
CA LYS A 262 -14.70 -6.33 9.43
C LYS A 262 -16.09 -6.75 8.97
N ASN A 263 -16.93 -5.75 8.73
CA ASN A 263 -18.20 -5.91 8.02
C ASN A 263 -18.56 -4.60 7.33
N TYR A 264 -18.50 -4.60 6.01
CA TYR A 264 -18.76 -3.43 5.18
C TYR A 264 -19.97 -3.68 4.30
N HIS A 265 -20.92 -2.76 4.34
CA HIS A 265 -22.10 -2.79 3.50
C HIS A 265 -22.23 -1.48 2.75
N ASN A 266 -22.16 -1.54 1.43
CA ASN A 266 -22.28 -0.39 0.52
C ASN A 266 -21.41 0.83 0.94
N LEU A 267 -20.18 0.56 1.43
CA LEU A 267 -19.29 1.59 2.00
C LEU A 267 -18.44 2.31 0.94
N LEU A 268 -18.83 2.25 -0.34
CA LEU A 268 -18.22 3.05 -1.38
C LEU A 268 -18.69 4.49 -1.26
N ILE A 269 -17.79 5.44 -0.94
CA ILE A 269 -18.08 6.84 -0.68
C ILE A 269 -17.46 7.70 -1.77
N GLY A 270 -18.28 8.56 -2.39
CA GLY A 270 -17.85 9.46 -3.46
C GLY A 270 -17.17 8.73 -4.63
N THR A 271 -16.10 9.28 -5.16
CA THR A 271 -15.30 8.68 -6.23
C THR A 271 -14.29 7.64 -5.72
N GLY A 272 -14.60 6.94 -4.61
CA GLY A 272 -13.72 5.95 -4.01
C GLY A 272 -12.73 6.55 -3.02
N ILE A 273 -13.18 7.47 -2.17
CA ILE A 273 -12.35 8.06 -1.11
C ILE A 273 -12.23 7.16 0.12
N SER A 274 -13.15 6.21 0.29
CA SER A 274 -13.08 5.20 1.35
C SER A 274 -12.03 4.14 1.01
N ASP A 275 -11.23 3.79 1.99
CA ASP A 275 -10.18 2.76 1.89
C ASP A 275 -10.02 2.09 3.28
N PRO A 276 -11.08 1.39 3.71
CA PRO A 276 -11.17 0.86 5.06
C PRO A 276 -10.15 -0.26 5.28
N PRO A 277 -9.82 -0.59 6.54
CA PRO A 277 -8.89 -1.65 6.87
C PRO A 277 -9.24 -2.97 6.20
N THR A 278 -8.25 -3.63 5.65
CA THR A 278 -8.38 -4.98 5.08
C THR A 278 -8.08 -6.02 6.16
N THR A 279 -8.84 -7.11 6.21
CA THR A 279 -8.55 -8.26 7.07
C THR A 279 -7.95 -9.39 6.25
N VAL A 280 -6.86 -9.09 5.53
CA VAL A 280 -6.13 -10.02 4.68
C VAL A 280 -4.66 -9.88 4.99
N ARG A 281 -3.96 -11.01 5.11
CA ARG A 281 -2.53 -11.00 5.34
C ARG A 281 -1.77 -10.50 4.11
N GLU A 282 -0.89 -9.54 4.28
CA GLU A 282 0.11 -9.19 3.28
C GLU A 282 1.25 -10.21 3.31
N HIS A 283 1.48 -10.85 2.17
CA HIS A 283 2.54 -11.83 2.04
C HIS A 283 3.80 -11.22 1.44
N LYS A 284 4.96 -11.60 1.98
CA LYS A 284 6.26 -11.26 1.41
C LYS A 284 6.66 -12.17 0.23
N TYR A 285 5.95 -13.28 0.05
CA TYR A 285 6.19 -14.28 -0.99
C TYR A 285 5.51 -13.88 -2.29
N LYS A 286 6.24 -13.95 -3.40
CA LYS A 286 5.76 -13.47 -4.70
C LYS A 286 4.54 -14.24 -5.20
N VAL A 287 4.53 -15.58 -5.08
CA VAL A 287 3.37 -16.38 -5.54
C VAL A 287 2.11 -16.07 -4.74
N LEU A 288 2.22 -15.81 -3.43
CA LEU A 288 1.10 -15.46 -2.58
C LEU A 288 0.63 -14.02 -2.83
N ASN A 289 1.57 -13.09 -3.01
CA ASN A 289 1.24 -11.70 -3.26
C ASN A 289 0.49 -11.51 -4.60
N ARG A 290 0.84 -12.29 -5.62
CA ARG A 290 0.13 -12.33 -6.91
C ARG A 290 -1.30 -12.89 -6.83
N SER A 291 -1.59 -13.68 -5.80
CA SER A 291 -2.88 -14.34 -5.59
C SER A 291 -3.65 -13.79 -4.40
N ILE A 292 -3.25 -12.63 -3.90
CA ILE A 292 -3.89 -12.02 -2.73
C ILE A 292 -5.37 -11.74 -2.99
N HIS A 293 -6.20 -11.94 -1.97
CA HIS A 293 -7.59 -11.54 -2.03
C HIS A 293 -7.71 -10.01 -1.98
N VAL A 294 -8.39 -9.43 -2.96
CA VAL A 294 -8.65 -7.99 -3.01
C VAL A 294 -10.02 -7.72 -2.38
N PRO A 295 -10.08 -7.00 -1.25
CA PRO A 295 -11.33 -6.73 -0.55
C PRO A 295 -12.32 -5.94 -1.39
N GLN A 296 -13.61 -6.26 -1.24
CA GLN A 296 -14.71 -5.57 -1.89
C GLN A 296 -15.38 -4.60 -0.92
N LEU A 297 -15.48 -3.32 -1.29
CA LEU A 297 -16.02 -2.29 -0.42
C LEU A 297 -17.56 -2.26 -0.40
N SER A 298 -18.21 -2.86 -1.39
CA SER A 298 -19.66 -2.87 -1.48
C SER A 298 -20.32 -3.73 -0.41
N ASP A 299 -19.92 -4.99 -0.30
CA ASP A 299 -20.50 -5.95 0.64
C ASP A 299 -19.49 -7.02 1.00
N GLU A 300 -18.75 -6.81 2.08
CA GLU A 300 -17.79 -7.81 2.54
C GLU A 300 -17.67 -7.85 4.06
N SER A 301 -17.85 -9.05 4.61
CA SER A 301 -17.52 -9.34 5.99
C SER A 301 -16.31 -10.27 6.08
N GLY A 302 -15.51 -10.14 7.14
CA GLY A 302 -14.31 -10.95 7.26
C GLY A 302 -13.75 -11.02 8.67
N ILE A 303 -12.97 -12.08 8.90
CA ILE A 303 -12.17 -12.28 10.12
C ILE A 303 -10.75 -12.64 9.73
N GLN A 304 -9.81 -12.21 10.55
CA GLN A 304 -8.42 -12.64 10.49
C GLN A 304 -7.95 -13.00 11.90
N LEU A 305 -7.27 -14.12 12.03
CA LEU A 305 -6.59 -14.55 13.23
C LEU A 305 -5.13 -14.78 12.93
N GLU A 306 -4.23 -14.07 13.61
CA GLU A 306 -2.81 -14.25 13.43
C GLU A 306 -2.12 -14.53 14.75
N GLY A 307 -1.33 -15.59 14.82
CA GLY A 307 -0.58 -16.01 15.97
C GLY A 307 0.92 -16.02 15.73
N TYR A 308 1.68 -15.60 16.73
CA TYR A 308 3.15 -15.60 16.73
C TYR A 308 3.65 -16.34 17.95
N TYR A 309 4.65 -17.18 17.76
CA TYR A 309 5.35 -17.82 18.87
C TYR A 309 6.86 -17.76 18.64
N THR A 310 7.59 -17.27 19.65
CA THR A 310 9.05 -17.26 19.65
C THR A 310 9.57 -18.29 20.63
N PHE A 311 10.30 -19.29 20.14
CA PHE A 311 10.94 -20.32 20.95
C PHE A 311 12.19 -19.77 21.66
N ASN A 312 12.67 -20.47 22.67
CA ASN A 312 13.83 -20.04 23.48
C ASN A 312 15.15 -19.91 22.68
N ASN A 313 15.25 -20.60 21.55
CA ASN A 313 16.38 -20.56 20.61
C ASN A 313 16.24 -19.52 19.51
N HIS A 314 15.31 -18.56 19.66
CA HIS A 314 14.99 -17.51 18.68
C HIS A 314 14.32 -18.00 17.38
N GLU A 315 13.86 -19.23 17.34
CA GLU A 315 13.01 -19.71 16.26
C GLU A 315 11.63 -19.05 16.34
N HIS A 316 11.00 -18.83 15.17
CA HIS A 316 9.71 -18.14 15.07
C HIS A 316 8.71 -19.00 14.32
N LEU A 317 7.52 -19.12 14.88
CA LEU A 317 6.36 -19.68 14.22
C LEU A 317 5.31 -18.58 14.02
N VAL A 318 4.78 -18.49 12.82
CA VAL A 318 3.65 -17.63 12.48
C VAL A 318 2.55 -18.50 11.93
N PHE A 319 1.34 -18.25 12.38
CA PHE A 319 0.10 -18.85 11.87
C PHE A 319 -0.86 -17.73 11.51
N ASN A 320 -1.53 -17.84 10.37
CA ASN A 320 -2.61 -16.93 10.00
C ASN A 320 -3.80 -17.72 9.45
N TYR A 321 -4.99 -17.31 9.83
CA TYR A 321 -6.25 -17.75 9.25
C TYR A 321 -7.06 -16.53 8.85
N THR A 322 -7.47 -16.47 7.60
CA THR A 322 -8.33 -15.41 7.05
C THR A 322 -9.58 -16.05 6.45
N ARG A 323 -10.72 -15.42 6.68
CA ARG A 323 -11.97 -15.73 6.01
C ARG A 323 -12.67 -14.43 5.63
N SER A 324 -13.06 -14.30 4.37
CA SER A 324 -13.93 -13.22 3.89
C SER A 324 -15.16 -13.81 3.20
N LEU A 325 -16.28 -13.12 3.35
CA LEU A 325 -17.53 -13.38 2.66
C LEU A 325 -17.96 -12.12 1.94
N ASN A 326 -17.98 -12.16 0.61
CA ASN A 326 -18.51 -11.11 -0.23
C ASN A 326 -19.92 -11.49 -0.70
N GLN A 327 -20.89 -10.56 -0.57
CA GLN A 327 -22.31 -10.75 -0.87
C GLN A 327 -22.77 -9.85 -2.02
N PHE A 328 -22.06 -9.82 -3.12
CA PHE A 328 -22.36 -8.92 -4.24
C PHE A 328 -23.70 -9.28 -4.94
N TRP A 329 -23.76 -10.39 -5.69
CA TRP A 329 -25.03 -10.92 -6.24
C TRP A 329 -25.29 -12.36 -5.76
N GLN A 330 -24.26 -12.98 -5.22
CA GLN A 330 -24.26 -14.26 -4.53
C GLN A 330 -23.13 -14.26 -3.51
N ASP A 331 -23.14 -15.24 -2.64
CA ASP A 331 -22.10 -15.40 -1.63
C ASP A 331 -20.82 -15.93 -2.28
N PHE A 332 -19.71 -15.17 -2.13
CA PHE A 332 -18.37 -15.60 -2.49
C PHE A 332 -17.51 -15.69 -1.25
N VAL A 333 -17.03 -16.88 -0.97
CA VAL A 333 -16.19 -17.12 0.22
C VAL A 333 -14.73 -17.21 -0.20
N PHE A 334 -13.89 -16.46 0.51
CA PHE A 334 -12.44 -16.62 0.54
C PHE A 334 -12.04 -17.23 1.87
N ASN A 335 -11.17 -18.25 1.87
CA ASN A 335 -10.52 -18.78 3.05
C ASN A 335 -9.03 -18.96 2.76
N GLU A 336 -8.19 -18.67 3.76
CA GLU A 336 -6.76 -18.87 3.70
C GLU A 336 -6.23 -19.35 5.04
N VAL A 337 -5.34 -20.33 5.01
CA VAL A 337 -4.57 -20.82 6.16
C VAL A 337 -3.10 -20.75 5.77
N PHE A 338 -2.34 -19.94 6.46
CA PHE A 338 -0.93 -19.76 6.23
C PHE A 338 -0.13 -20.11 7.48
N ILE A 339 1.01 -20.78 7.29
CA ILE A 339 1.98 -21.07 8.34
C ILE A 339 3.40 -20.76 7.85
N GLU A 340 4.20 -20.15 8.72
CA GLU A 340 5.60 -19.87 8.45
C GLU A 340 6.44 -20.26 9.67
N TYR A 341 7.56 -20.95 9.43
CA TYR A 341 8.50 -21.31 10.48
C TYR A 341 9.92 -20.92 10.09
N SER A 342 10.55 -20.13 10.96
CA SER A 342 11.95 -19.69 10.79
C SER A 342 12.83 -20.30 11.86
N PHE A 343 13.94 -20.93 11.48
CA PHE A 343 14.87 -21.57 12.37
C PHE A 343 16.33 -21.39 11.93
N TYR A 344 17.25 -21.59 12.88
CA TYR A 344 18.66 -21.27 12.71
C TYR A 344 19.53 -22.51 12.93
N PRO A 345 19.74 -23.38 11.91
CA PRO A 345 20.63 -24.54 12.02
C PRO A 345 22.09 -24.09 12.07
N GLY A 346 22.54 -23.70 13.28
CA GLY A 346 23.84 -23.11 13.53
C GLY A 346 23.92 -21.60 13.31
N LYS A 347 25.12 -21.01 13.55
CA LYS A 347 25.28 -19.54 13.60
C LYS A 347 25.25 -18.82 12.26
N LYS A 348 25.33 -19.57 11.16
CA LYS A 348 25.47 -18.99 9.80
C LYS A 348 24.27 -19.19 8.90
N ASN A 349 23.31 -20.00 9.30
CA ASN A 349 22.15 -20.34 8.51
C ASN A 349 20.90 -19.74 9.15
N ASN A 350 20.03 -19.19 8.31
CA ASN A 350 18.64 -18.90 8.62
C ASN A 350 17.80 -19.58 7.55
N ILE A 351 16.86 -20.42 7.95
CA ILE A 351 15.95 -21.12 7.04
C ILE A 351 14.54 -20.73 7.45
N THR A 352 13.77 -20.23 6.49
CA THR A 352 12.36 -19.96 6.64
C THR A 352 11.58 -20.83 5.67
N LEU A 353 10.62 -21.58 6.19
CA LEU A 353 9.70 -22.41 5.41
C LEU A 353 8.30 -21.84 5.52
N PHE A 354 7.51 -21.91 4.47
CA PHE A 354 6.10 -21.59 4.53
C PHE A 354 5.24 -22.62 3.79
N ALA A 355 3.99 -22.71 4.22
CA ALA A 355 2.92 -23.40 3.53
C ALA A 355 1.63 -22.59 3.60
N ASP A 356 0.87 -22.61 2.54
CA ASP A 356 -0.39 -21.91 2.39
C ASP A 356 -1.42 -22.82 1.73
N TYR A 357 -2.65 -22.71 2.21
CA TYR A 357 -3.83 -23.30 1.57
C TYR A 357 -4.92 -22.23 1.50
N ALA A 358 -5.49 -22.04 0.32
CA ALA A 358 -6.59 -21.11 0.16
C ALA A 358 -7.67 -21.63 -0.81
N THR A 359 -8.83 -21.02 -0.70
CA THR A 359 -9.93 -21.10 -1.66
C THR A 359 -10.48 -19.71 -1.92
N ASP A 360 -10.72 -19.36 -3.17
CA ASP A 360 -11.28 -18.07 -3.56
C ASP A 360 -12.42 -18.28 -4.56
N GLN A 361 -13.66 -18.25 -4.09
CA GLN A 361 -14.83 -18.48 -4.95
C GLN A 361 -15.03 -17.36 -5.96
N PHE A 362 -14.63 -16.12 -5.63
CA PHE A 362 -14.74 -15.00 -6.56
C PHE A 362 -13.84 -15.17 -7.78
N LYS A 363 -12.67 -15.77 -7.60
CA LYS A 363 -11.74 -16.13 -8.68
C LYS A 363 -11.98 -17.53 -9.22
N SER A 364 -12.97 -18.25 -8.68
CA SER A 364 -13.22 -19.68 -8.98
C SER A 364 -12.00 -20.58 -8.72
N GLU A 365 -11.18 -20.23 -7.73
CA GLU A 365 -9.98 -20.96 -7.31
C GLU A 365 -10.32 -21.92 -6.17
N ASN A 366 -10.19 -23.23 -6.43
CA ASN A 366 -10.46 -24.27 -5.42
C ASN A 366 -9.91 -25.65 -5.83
N PRO A 367 -8.80 -26.13 -5.21
CA PRO A 367 -7.98 -25.48 -4.19
C PRO A 367 -6.83 -24.61 -4.75
N ARG A 368 -6.22 -23.83 -3.86
CA ARG A 368 -4.93 -23.19 -4.05
C ARG A 368 -3.97 -23.68 -2.97
N TYR A 369 -2.81 -24.19 -3.35
CA TYR A 369 -1.73 -24.58 -2.45
C TYR A 369 -0.47 -23.80 -2.79
N ALA A 370 0.25 -23.29 -1.79
CA ALA A 370 1.57 -22.74 -2.00
C ALA A 370 2.55 -23.19 -0.92
N THR A 371 3.82 -23.31 -1.28
CA THR A 371 4.90 -23.61 -0.34
C THR A 371 6.20 -23.00 -0.83
N GLY A 372 7.12 -22.81 0.08
CA GLY A 372 8.45 -22.36 -0.29
C GLY A 372 9.43 -22.35 0.85
N ALA A 373 10.66 -22.05 0.48
CA ALA A 373 11.79 -21.98 1.39
C ALA A 373 12.69 -20.77 1.06
N VAL A 374 13.13 -20.09 2.09
CA VAL A 374 14.20 -19.09 2.02
C VAL A 374 15.35 -19.55 2.87
N TRP A 375 16.52 -19.71 2.26
CA TRP A 375 17.75 -20.05 2.96
C TRP A 375 18.75 -18.92 2.82
N ASP A 376 19.07 -18.28 3.94
CA ASP A 376 20.12 -17.27 4.05
C ASP A 376 21.37 -17.92 4.66
N TYR A 377 22.50 -17.76 4.02
CA TYR A 377 23.79 -18.27 4.50
C TYR A 377 24.80 -17.13 4.62
N SER A 378 25.33 -16.95 5.84
CA SER A 378 26.44 -16.01 6.12
C SER A 378 27.78 -16.64 5.75
N VAL A 379 28.41 -16.12 4.69
CA VAL A 379 29.75 -16.54 4.24
C VAL A 379 30.84 -15.92 5.14
N ILE A 380 32.07 -15.99 4.73
CA ILE A 380 33.21 -15.38 5.46
C ILE A 380 33.24 -13.86 5.20
N GLY A 381 33.55 -13.10 6.25
CA GLY A 381 33.52 -11.63 6.17
C GLY A 381 32.09 -11.08 6.16
N ASN A 382 31.85 -10.09 5.33
CA ASN A 382 30.53 -9.41 5.24
C ASN A 382 29.69 -9.90 4.06
N TRP A 383 29.96 -11.10 3.54
CA TRP A 383 29.20 -11.69 2.46
C TRP A 383 28.10 -12.62 2.97
N SER A 384 26.96 -12.59 2.30
CA SER A 384 25.89 -13.57 2.47
C SER A 384 25.32 -14.00 1.11
N THR A 385 24.76 -15.21 1.08
CA THR A 385 24.02 -15.73 -0.07
C THR A 385 22.61 -16.08 0.36
N GLN A 386 21.68 -15.98 -0.56
CA GLN A 386 20.28 -16.35 -0.38
C GLN A 386 19.84 -17.27 -1.50
N LEU A 387 19.13 -18.33 -1.15
CA LEU A 387 18.33 -19.13 -2.08
C LEU A 387 16.88 -19.03 -1.62
N HIS A 388 16.01 -18.58 -2.52
CA HIS A 388 14.59 -18.46 -2.27
C HIS A 388 13.85 -19.23 -3.37
N ILE A 389 12.99 -20.16 -2.97
CA ILE A 389 12.20 -21.00 -3.89
C ILE A 389 10.75 -20.96 -3.42
N GLU A 390 9.84 -20.71 -4.35
CA GLU A 390 8.40 -20.74 -4.12
C GLU A 390 7.73 -21.58 -5.22
N TYR A 391 6.67 -22.27 -4.84
CA TYR A 391 5.81 -23.02 -5.75
C TYR A 391 4.35 -22.84 -5.34
N GLN A 392 3.47 -22.69 -6.34
CA GLN A 392 2.02 -22.61 -6.12
C GLN A 392 1.29 -23.45 -7.18
N TYR A 393 0.28 -24.15 -6.72
CA TYR A 393 -0.67 -24.91 -7.51
C TYR A 393 -2.07 -24.32 -7.30
N ILE A 394 -2.82 -24.11 -8.39
CA ILE A 394 -4.18 -23.58 -8.35
C ILE A 394 -5.03 -24.41 -9.32
N GLU A 395 -6.23 -24.81 -8.85
CA GLU A 395 -7.32 -25.26 -9.73
C GLU A 395 -8.31 -24.11 -9.90
N ARG A 396 -8.71 -23.83 -11.13
CA ARG A 396 -9.64 -22.75 -11.46
C ARG A 396 -10.71 -23.23 -12.43
N ASP A 397 -11.98 -22.96 -12.10
CA ASP A 397 -13.17 -23.31 -12.89
C ASP A 397 -13.91 -22.03 -13.34
N LEU A 398 -13.25 -21.13 -14.08
CA LEU A 398 -13.87 -19.87 -14.48
C LEU A 398 -14.64 -19.97 -15.81
N VAL A 399 -14.02 -20.51 -16.85
CA VAL A 399 -14.63 -20.79 -18.17
C VAL A 399 -14.50 -22.28 -18.45
N ASP A 400 -13.28 -22.81 -18.35
CA ASP A 400 -12.93 -24.21 -18.43
C ASP A 400 -12.10 -24.57 -17.21
N HIS A 401 -12.15 -25.87 -16.83
CA HIS A 401 -11.30 -26.36 -15.76
C HIS A 401 -9.83 -26.24 -16.17
N SER A 402 -9.06 -25.51 -15.38
CA SER A 402 -7.63 -25.31 -15.62
C SER A 402 -6.81 -25.54 -14.35
N THR A 403 -5.64 -26.14 -14.54
CA THR A 403 -4.65 -26.30 -13.48
C THR A 403 -3.47 -25.39 -13.76
N MET A 404 -3.09 -24.58 -12.76
CA MET A 404 -2.03 -23.60 -12.89
C MET A 404 -0.89 -23.91 -11.95
N HIS A 405 0.31 -23.73 -12.44
CA HIS A 405 1.55 -23.87 -11.69
C HIS A 405 2.34 -22.58 -11.78
N ASN A 406 2.57 -21.96 -10.64
CA ASN A 406 3.42 -20.80 -10.52
C ASN A 406 4.70 -21.17 -9.77
N GLY A 407 5.83 -20.64 -10.19
CA GLY A 407 7.11 -20.88 -9.54
C GLY A 407 7.98 -19.64 -9.50
N VAL A 408 8.77 -19.51 -8.44
CA VAL A 408 9.76 -18.45 -8.25
C VAL A 408 11.05 -19.05 -7.74
N VAL A 409 12.16 -18.65 -8.35
CA VAL A 409 13.52 -18.94 -7.85
C VAL A 409 14.30 -17.65 -7.82
N ILE A 410 14.88 -17.33 -6.64
CA ILE A 410 15.78 -16.19 -6.48
C ILE A 410 17.11 -16.70 -5.90
N VAL A 411 18.19 -16.36 -6.58
CA VAL A 411 19.55 -16.61 -6.08
C VAL A 411 20.22 -15.27 -5.85
N GLY A 412 20.50 -14.96 -4.60
CA GLY A 412 21.07 -13.68 -4.18
C GLY A 412 22.45 -13.79 -3.58
N VAL A 413 23.25 -12.76 -3.79
CA VAL A 413 24.54 -12.52 -3.11
C VAL A 413 24.55 -11.09 -2.60
N SER A 414 24.95 -10.89 -1.37
CA SER A 414 25.10 -9.57 -0.79
C SER A 414 26.41 -9.39 -0.04
N LYS A 415 26.90 -8.16 -0.04
CA LYS A 415 28.07 -7.72 0.75
C LYS A 415 27.65 -6.52 1.59
N SER A 416 27.58 -6.73 2.91
CA SER A 416 27.26 -5.64 3.84
C SER A 416 28.43 -4.62 3.87
N PRO A 417 28.16 -3.28 3.90
CA PRO A 417 26.84 -2.69 4.05
C PRO A 417 26.16 -2.23 2.74
N GLY A 418 26.68 -2.53 1.57
CA GLY A 418 26.28 -1.74 0.43
C GLY A 418 25.91 -2.45 -0.88
N LEU A 419 26.25 -3.69 -1.10
CA LEU A 419 26.01 -4.36 -2.38
C LEU A 419 25.03 -5.53 -2.21
N SER A 420 24.02 -5.63 -3.07
CA SER A 420 23.21 -6.82 -3.26
C SER A 420 22.99 -7.06 -4.77
N MET A 421 23.01 -8.32 -5.17
CA MET A 421 22.70 -8.76 -6.53
C MET A 421 21.87 -10.02 -6.44
N SER A 422 20.87 -10.17 -7.30
CA SER A 422 20.05 -11.37 -7.41
C SER A 422 19.69 -11.70 -8.85
N LEU A 423 19.62 -13.00 -9.11
CA LEU A 423 18.96 -13.56 -10.29
C LEU A 423 17.56 -13.96 -9.86
N VAL A 424 16.57 -13.49 -10.57
CA VAL A 424 15.15 -13.78 -10.33
C VAL A 424 14.61 -14.53 -11.53
N TRP A 425 13.92 -15.62 -11.28
CA TRP A 425 13.21 -16.35 -12.32
C TRP A 425 11.82 -16.70 -11.82
N GLU A 426 10.81 -16.13 -12.47
CA GLU A 426 9.40 -16.46 -12.26
C GLU A 426 8.89 -17.27 -13.45
N MET A 427 7.96 -18.19 -13.19
CA MET A 427 7.27 -18.96 -14.25
C MET A 427 5.80 -19.15 -13.90
N SER A 428 4.96 -19.23 -14.91
CA SER A 428 3.52 -19.50 -14.78
C SER A 428 2.98 -20.11 -16.07
N ASN A 429 2.06 -21.07 -15.94
CA ASN A 429 1.25 -21.58 -17.04
C ASN A 429 -0.22 -21.10 -16.97
N ASP A 430 -0.49 -19.99 -16.23
CA ASP A 430 -1.82 -19.41 -16.16
C ASP A 430 -2.30 -18.98 -17.56
N PRO A 431 -3.41 -19.57 -18.06
CA PRO A 431 -3.91 -19.27 -19.40
C PRO A 431 -4.31 -17.81 -19.58
N PHE A 432 -4.79 -17.12 -18.54
CA PHE A 432 -5.12 -15.71 -18.63
C PHE A 432 -3.90 -14.79 -18.83
N LEU A 433 -2.71 -15.24 -18.43
CA LEU A 433 -1.47 -14.55 -18.76
C LEU A 433 -0.97 -14.87 -20.17
N ASN A 434 -1.42 -15.96 -20.74
CA ASN A 434 -0.99 -16.45 -22.04
C ASN A 434 -1.90 -15.97 -23.18
N ASP A 435 -3.16 -15.65 -22.85
CA ASP A 435 -4.18 -15.28 -23.85
C ASP A 435 -4.13 -13.79 -24.17
N LYS A 436 -2.99 -13.34 -24.72
CA LYS A 436 -2.89 -12.00 -25.31
C LYS A 436 -3.19 -12.10 -26.81
N PRO A 437 -4.01 -11.17 -27.37
CA PRO A 437 -4.48 -11.20 -28.76
C PRO A 437 -3.36 -11.28 -29.81
N ASP A 438 -2.15 -10.83 -29.44
CA ASP A 438 -1.01 -10.72 -30.33
C ASP A 438 -0.07 -11.94 -30.33
N THR A 439 -0.43 -13.00 -29.59
CA THR A 439 0.34 -14.27 -29.58
C THR A 439 -0.59 -15.46 -29.82
N PRO A 440 -1.16 -15.61 -31.03
CA PRO A 440 -2.15 -16.63 -31.33
C PRO A 440 -1.66 -18.09 -31.24
N ASP A 441 -0.36 -18.30 -31.11
CA ASP A 441 0.25 -19.63 -31.18
C ASP A 441 0.89 -20.09 -29.85
N VAL A 442 0.64 -19.41 -28.72
CA VAL A 442 1.15 -19.88 -27.41
C VAL A 442 0.17 -20.93 -26.86
N GLU A 443 0.12 -22.09 -27.48
CA GLU A 443 -0.48 -23.27 -26.89
C GLU A 443 0.16 -23.55 -25.52
N THR A 444 -0.65 -23.52 -24.45
CA THR A 444 -0.45 -24.26 -23.18
C THR A 444 0.97 -24.32 -22.62
N GLY A 445 1.80 -23.30 -22.82
CA GLY A 445 3.17 -23.28 -22.38
C GLY A 445 3.38 -22.45 -21.11
N TYR A 446 4.49 -22.69 -20.40
CA TYR A 446 4.94 -21.83 -19.33
C TYR A 446 5.49 -20.51 -19.89
N ARG A 447 5.03 -19.40 -19.32
CA ARG A 447 5.72 -18.11 -19.47
C ARG A 447 6.82 -17.97 -18.44
N HIS A 448 7.88 -17.28 -18.82
CA HIS A 448 9.07 -17.10 -18.01
C HIS A 448 9.43 -15.62 -17.92
N TRP A 449 9.75 -15.18 -16.70
CA TRP A 449 10.22 -13.82 -16.40
C TRP A 449 11.60 -13.90 -15.73
N PRO A 450 12.68 -14.09 -16.50
CA PRO A 450 14.04 -13.99 -15.99
C PRO A 450 14.46 -12.55 -15.81
N GLY A 451 15.08 -12.23 -14.69
CA GLY A 451 15.57 -10.90 -14.38
C GLY A 451 16.84 -10.92 -13.52
N ILE A 452 17.58 -9.83 -13.61
CA ILE A 452 18.75 -9.54 -12.78
C ILE A 452 18.45 -8.25 -12.04
N GLU A 453 18.60 -8.27 -10.72
CA GLU A 453 18.48 -7.12 -9.86
C GLU A 453 19.82 -6.84 -9.18
N ALA A 454 20.21 -5.58 -9.08
CA ALA A 454 21.37 -5.17 -8.32
C ALA A 454 21.07 -3.88 -7.56
N SER A 455 21.57 -3.77 -6.35
CA SER A 455 21.50 -2.54 -5.56
C SER A 455 22.85 -2.23 -4.94
N TYR A 456 23.28 -1.00 -5.08
CA TYR A 456 24.53 -0.53 -4.52
C TYR A 456 24.34 0.75 -3.71
N ARG A 457 24.59 0.65 -2.40
CA ARG A 457 24.63 1.81 -1.52
C ARG A 457 25.98 2.50 -1.65
N ILE A 458 26.03 3.58 -2.41
CA ILE A 458 27.25 4.37 -2.64
C ILE A 458 27.73 4.97 -1.32
N ASN A 459 26.80 5.49 -0.51
CA ASN A 459 27.01 6.00 0.84
C ASN A 459 25.68 5.93 1.63
N PRO A 460 25.62 6.35 2.91
CA PRO A 460 24.38 6.27 3.71
C PRO A 460 23.19 7.01 3.13
N THR A 461 23.40 7.98 2.24
CA THR A 461 22.35 8.82 1.65
C THR A 461 22.02 8.51 0.19
N ASN A 462 22.89 7.76 -0.51
CA ASN A 462 22.76 7.50 -1.95
C ASN A 462 22.74 6.01 -2.25
N THR A 463 21.71 5.58 -2.96
CA THR A 463 21.55 4.18 -3.42
C THR A 463 21.22 4.16 -4.89
N LEU A 464 21.95 3.33 -5.65
CA LEU A 464 21.70 2.99 -7.04
C LEU A 464 21.11 1.60 -7.11
N SER A 465 20.00 1.41 -7.83
CA SER A 465 19.43 0.11 -8.12
C SER A 465 19.29 -0.08 -9.64
N LEU A 466 19.51 -1.29 -10.09
CA LEU A 466 19.47 -1.69 -11.50
C LEU A 466 18.59 -2.93 -11.61
N PHE A 467 17.79 -2.97 -12.65
CA PHE A 467 17.06 -4.16 -13.09
C PHE A 467 17.28 -4.37 -14.58
N ALA A 468 17.41 -5.61 -15.02
CA ALA A 468 17.44 -5.97 -16.44
C ALA A 468 16.76 -7.33 -16.63
N GLY A 469 15.89 -7.43 -17.62
CA GLY A 469 15.16 -8.65 -17.96
C GLY A 469 13.65 -8.46 -18.01
N LYS A 470 12.93 -9.49 -17.62
CA LYS A 470 11.47 -9.51 -17.57
C LYS A 470 11.01 -9.54 -16.11
N ARG A 471 10.00 -8.74 -15.77
CA ARG A 471 9.34 -8.71 -14.46
C ARG A 471 7.85 -8.93 -14.65
N ARG A 472 7.31 -9.92 -13.95
CA ARG A 472 5.88 -10.21 -13.94
C ARG A 472 5.15 -9.12 -13.15
N GLY A 473 4.07 -8.59 -13.72
CA GLY A 473 3.09 -7.74 -13.07
C GLY A 473 2.12 -8.50 -12.17
N GLY A 474 1.04 -7.87 -11.80
CA GLY A 474 -0.04 -8.41 -10.99
C GLY A 474 -0.26 -7.63 -9.70
N PRO A 475 -1.23 -8.05 -8.87
CA PRO A 475 -1.57 -7.35 -7.65
C PRO A 475 -0.39 -7.29 -6.67
N ALA A 476 -0.26 -6.15 -6.03
CA ALA A 476 0.69 -5.90 -4.95
C ALA A 476 -0.02 -5.13 -3.84
N CYS A 477 0.24 -5.48 -2.59
CA CYS A 477 -0.32 -4.78 -1.45
C CYS A 477 0.80 -4.30 -0.53
N THR A 478 0.67 -3.08 -0.03
CA THR A 478 1.62 -2.46 0.88
C THR A 478 0.87 -1.63 1.91
N SER A 479 1.04 -1.93 3.19
CA SER A 479 0.38 -1.24 4.31
C SER A 479 -1.16 -1.24 4.19
N GLY A 480 -1.75 -2.35 3.74
CA GLY A 480 -3.18 -2.53 3.55
C GLY A 480 -3.75 -1.80 2.33
N ILE A 481 -2.92 -1.28 1.45
CA ILE A 481 -3.32 -0.66 0.18
C ILE A 481 -2.88 -1.56 -0.96
N CYS A 482 -3.85 -2.01 -1.76
CA CYS A 482 -3.59 -2.87 -2.91
C CYS A 482 -3.62 -2.07 -4.21
N TYR A 483 -2.73 -2.41 -5.14
CA TYR A 483 -2.61 -1.78 -6.45
C TYR A 483 -2.06 -2.78 -7.46
N GLU A 484 -2.28 -2.52 -8.74
CA GLU A 484 -1.76 -3.33 -9.83
C GLU A 484 -0.36 -2.85 -10.21
N VAL A 485 0.55 -3.81 -10.40
CA VAL A 485 1.89 -3.58 -10.96
C VAL A 485 1.90 -4.14 -12.37
N LEU A 486 2.33 -3.34 -13.32
CA LEU A 486 2.39 -3.78 -14.73
C LEU A 486 3.58 -4.71 -14.99
N ASP A 487 3.41 -5.61 -15.95
CA ASP A 487 4.54 -6.35 -16.54
C ASP A 487 5.58 -5.38 -17.11
N PHE A 488 6.85 -5.80 -17.10
CA PHE A 488 7.92 -5.00 -17.69
C PHE A 488 8.99 -5.91 -18.31
N GLU A 489 9.44 -5.54 -19.52
CA GLU A 489 10.59 -6.13 -20.18
C GLU A 489 11.56 -5.03 -20.61
N GLY A 490 12.80 -5.08 -20.12
CA GLY A 490 13.80 -4.07 -20.42
C GLY A 490 14.83 -3.85 -19.32
N VAL A 491 15.32 -2.62 -19.24
CA VAL A 491 16.30 -2.15 -18.25
C VAL A 491 15.71 -0.99 -17.45
N GLU A 492 15.84 -1.05 -16.13
CA GLU A 492 15.46 0.01 -15.21
C GLU A 492 16.66 0.43 -14.36
N ILE A 493 16.85 1.73 -14.24
CA ILE A 493 17.84 2.36 -13.36
C ILE A 493 17.09 3.22 -12.36
N ARG A 494 17.32 3.01 -11.06
CA ARG A 494 16.71 3.79 -9.99
C ARG A 494 17.79 4.38 -9.10
N PHE A 495 17.75 5.68 -8.89
CA PHE A 495 18.66 6.39 -8.01
C PHE A 495 17.89 7.10 -6.90
N LYS A 496 18.24 6.79 -5.65
CA LYS A 496 17.66 7.43 -4.48
C LYS A 496 18.72 8.21 -3.73
N THR A 497 18.44 9.48 -3.44
CA THR A 497 19.32 10.32 -2.62
C THR A 497 18.54 10.97 -1.48
N LYS A 498 19.24 11.24 -0.35
CA LYS A 498 18.73 12.01 0.79
C LYS A 498 19.77 13.08 1.14
N PHE A 499 19.34 14.23 1.59
CA PHE A 499 20.21 15.35 1.98
C PHE A 499 19.58 16.23 3.05
#